data_90518685ecd06cff7b49fd8c931e2220
#
_entry.id   90518685ecd06cff7b49fd8c931e2220
#
_cell.length_a   1.000
_cell.length_b   1.000
_cell.length_c   1.000
_cell.angle_alpha   90.00
_cell.angle_beta   90.00
_cell.angle_gamma   90.00
#
_symmetry.space_group_name_H-M   'P 1'
#
loop_
_entity.id
_entity.type
_entity.pdbx_description
1 polymer ?
#
loop_
_entity_poly.entity_id
_entity_poly.type
_entity_poly.pdbx_seq_one_letter_code
_entity_poly.pdbx_strand_id
1 'polypeptide(L)'
;NPDLNINIYKIEDPEKQKNDIETHGKARLLSKKEIEELKDAVGSSYIYAHIYDISINSVSYGGWEIIVQDNIGNIISRRNGPVGVAHSDGYNGWENILVCDIPNGIPEKTFKVYIINTISNERWGFEITKKTMP
;
A
#
# COMPACT_ATOMS: atom_id res chain seq x y z
N ASN A 1 -5.22 -9.03 -20.98
CA ASN A 1 -6.50 -9.38 -20.37
C ASN A 1 -7.30 -8.10 -20.09
N PRO A 2 -8.33 -7.80 -20.90
CA PRO A 2 -9.08 -6.55 -20.75
C PRO A 2 -9.93 -6.48 -19.48
N ASP A 3 -10.18 -7.61 -18.83
CA ASP A 3 -11.01 -7.68 -17.63
C ASP A 3 -10.20 -7.45 -16.34
N LEU A 4 -8.88 -7.58 -16.43
CA LEU A 4 -7.99 -7.36 -15.30
C LEU A 4 -7.81 -5.86 -15.05
N ASN A 5 -8.05 -5.44 -13.81
CA ASN A 5 -7.87 -4.05 -13.40
C ASN A 5 -6.98 -4.01 -12.16
N ILE A 6 -5.96 -3.16 -12.21
CA ILE A 6 -4.99 -3.01 -11.14
C ILE A 6 -4.83 -1.52 -10.85
N ASN A 7 -4.94 -1.15 -9.57
CA ASN A 7 -4.68 0.23 -9.15
C ASN A 7 -4.09 0.30 -7.73
N ILE A 8 -3.40 1.38 -7.46
CA ILE A 8 -2.96 1.75 -6.11
C ILE A 8 -4.04 2.63 -5.53
N TYR A 9 -4.70 2.19 -4.47
CA TYR A 9 -5.86 2.90 -3.94
C TYR A 9 -5.63 3.54 -2.58
N LYS A 10 -4.58 3.15 -1.87
CA LYS A 10 -4.32 3.67 -0.53
C LYS A 10 -2.84 3.63 -0.20
N ILE A 11 -2.37 4.70 0.42
CA ILE A 11 -1.02 4.79 0.99
C ILE A 11 -1.16 5.27 2.42
N GLU A 12 -0.66 4.48 3.37
CA GLU A 12 -0.58 4.87 4.78
C GLU A 12 0.82 5.37 5.07
N ASP A 13 0.91 6.61 5.56
CA ASP A 13 2.18 7.28 5.86
C ASP A 13 2.28 7.50 7.37
N PRO A 14 3.36 7.02 8.03
CA PRO A 14 3.58 7.26 9.46
C PRO A 14 3.58 8.73 9.85
N GLU A 15 4.10 9.62 9.03
CA GLU A 15 4.11 11.05 9.29
C GLU A 15 2.71 11.62 9.45
N LYS A 16 1.82 11.27 8.55
CA LYS A 16 0.42 11.68 8.63
C LYS A 16 -0.25 11.10 9.87
N GLN A 17 -0.02 9.82 10.16
CA GLN A 17 -0.58 9.16 11.34
C GLN A 17 -0.11 9.83 12.62
N LYS A 18 1.18 10.17 12.71
CA LYS A 18 1.74 10.88 13.87
C LYS A 18 1.15 12.27 14.05
N ASN A 19 0.96 13.01 12.95
CA ASN A 19 0.32 14.32 12.99
C ASN A 19 -1.13 14.22 13.47
N ASP A 20 -1.86 13.22 13.00
CA ASP A 20 -3.25 12.97 13.43
C ASP A 20 -3.31 12.61 14.93
N ILE A 21 -2.39 11.80 15.42
CA ILE A 21 -2.26 11.46 16.84
C ILE A 21 -2.02 12.71 17.67
N GLU A 22 -1.13 13.61 17.23
CA GLU A 22 -0.86 14.87 17.91
C GLU A 22 -2.12 15.73 18.03
N THR A 23 -2.80 15.92 16.91
CA THR A 23 -4.02 16.75 16.84
C THR A 23 -5.15 16.16 17.68
N HIS A 24 -5.44 14.88 17.52
CA HIS A 24 -6.52 14.22 18.26
C HIS A 24 -6.18 14.06 19.74
N GLY A 25 -4.92 13.82 20.05
CA GLY A 25 -4.46 13.71 21.43
C GLY A 25 -4.64 15.00 22.20
N LYS A 26 -4.29 16.13 21.61
CA LYS A 26 -4.51 17.44 22.20
C LYS A 26 -6.00 17.75 22.41
N ALA A 27 -6.83 17.44 21.42
CA ALA A 27 -8.28 17.63 21.52
C ALA A 27 -8.90 16.76 22.63
N ARG A 28 -8.34 15.59 22.91
CA ARG A 28 -8.78 14.69 23.96
C ARG A 28 -8.11 14.93 25.30
N LEU A 29 -7.29 15.96 25.42
CA LEU A 29 -6.56 16.32 26.64
C LEU A 29 -5.61 15.21 27.12
N LEU A 30 -5.02 14.47 26.19
CA LEU A 30 -3.99 13.50 26.53
C LEU A 30 -2.72 14.22 26.95
N SER A 31 -1.96 13.61 27.87
CA SER A 31 -0.68 14.14 28.31
C SER A 31 0.34 14.03 27.18
N LYS A 32 1.40 14.84 27.27
CA LYS A 32 2.52 14.77 26.33
C LYS A 32 3.10 13.36 26.26
N LYS A 33 3.24 12.69 27.41
CA LYS A 33 3.74 11.32 27.49
C LYS A 33 2.84 10.33 26.76
N GLU A 34 1.53 10.43 26.95
CA GLU A 34 0.56 9.56 26.28
C GLU A 34 0.62 9.76 24.75
N ILE A 35 0.70 11.00 24.29
CA ILE A 35 0.82 11.30 22.86
C ILE A 35 2.11 10.70 22.29
N GLU A 36 3.24 10.86 22.97
CA GLU A 36 4.52 10.29 22.50
C GLU A 36 4.49 8.76 22.45
N GLU A 37 3.87 8.11 23.42
CA GLU A 37 3.69 6.65 23.41
C GLU A 37 2.86 6.18 22.23
N LEU A 38 1.78 6.89 21.88
CA LEU A 38 0.97 6.58 20.72
C LEU A 38 1.73 6.77 19.41
N LYS A 39 2.53 7.85 19.30
CA LYS A 39 3.37 8.09 18.13
C LYS A 39 4.44 7.01 17.95
N ASP A 40 5.05 6.56 19.03
CA ASP A 40 6.09 5.53 18.99
C ASP A 40 5.53 4.17 18.55
N ALA A 41 4.22 3.95 18.73
CA ALA A 41 3.56 2.74 18.27
C ALA A 41 3.21 2.77 16.78
N VAL A 42 3.35 3.91 16.11
CA VAL A 42 3.11 4.01 14.66
C VAL A 42 4.23 3.30 13.92
N GLY A 43 3.85 2.35 13.10
CA GLY A 43 4.79 1.49 12.40
C GLY A 43 5.21 2.01 11.03
N SER A 44 5.34 1.06 10.11
CA SER A 44 5.78 1.30 8.72
C SER A 44 4.77 2.09 7.90
N SER A 45 5.22 2.64 6.77
CA SER A 45 4.31 3.00 5.69
C SER A 45 3.79 1.76 5.00
N TYR A 46 2.55 1.81 4.50
CA TYR A 46 1.93 0.71 3.76
C TYR A 46 1.38 1.23 2.45
N ILE A 47 1.57 0.44 1.39
CA ILE A 47 1.00 0.71 0.06
C ILE A 47 0.06 -0.43 -0.28
N TYR A 48 -1.18 -0.07 -0.63
CA TYR A 48 -2.25 -1.01 -0.93
C TYR A 48 -2.59 -0.95 -2.41
N ALA A 49 -2.51 -2.09 -3.08
CA ALA A 49 -2.93 -2.25 -4.45
C ALA A 49 -4.18 -3.13 -4.52
N HIS A 50 -5.08 -2.77 -5.40
CA HIS A 50 -6.30 -3.51 -5.66
C HIS A 50 -6.17 -4.26 -6.98
N ILE A 51 -6.49 -5.55 -6.96
CA ILE A 51 -6.54 -6.40 -8.15
C ILE A 51 -7.99 -6.84 -8.35
N TYR A 52 -8.48 -6.66 -9.56
CA TYR A 52 -9.82 -7.08 -9.95
C TYR A 52 -9.77 -7.89 -11.25
N ASP A 53 -10.53 -8.97 -11.31
CA ASP A 53 -10.74 -9.74 -12.52
C ASP A 53 -12.09 -10.46 -12.44
N ILE A 54 -12.61 -10.89 -13.58
CA ILE A 54 -13.81 -11.74 -13.63
C ILE A 54 -13.53 -13.17 -13.17
N SER A 55 -12.28 -13.59 -13.12
CA SER A 55 -11.85 -14.91 -12.65
C SER A 55 -11.31 -14.85 -11.23
N ILE A 56 -11.91 -15.65 -10.33
CA ILE A 56 -11.41 -15.79 -8.95
C ILE A 56 -9.98 -16.32 -8.93
N ASN A 57 -9.62 -17.22 -9.84
CA ASN A 57 -8.28 -17.80 -9.89
C ASN A 57 -7.21 -16.73 -10.18
N SER A 58 -7.55 -15.76 -11.01
CA SER A 58 -6.64 -14.67 -11.34
C SER A 58 -6.27 -13.81 -10.14
N VAL A 59 -7.25 -13.49 -9.28
CA VAL A 59 -7.02 -12.60 -8.12
C VAL A 59 -6.59 -13.34 -6.86
N SER A 60 -6.82 -14.65 -6.76
CA SER A 60 -6.37 -15.46 -5.61
C SER A 60 -4.99 -16.08 -5.82
N TYR A 61 -4.44 -15.93 -6.98
CA TYR A 61 -3.18 -16.50 -7.38
C TYR A 61 -2.00 -15.93 -6.59
N GLY A 62 -1.14 -16.82 -6.05
CA GLY A 62 -0.03 -16.42 -5.19
C GLY A 62 1.19 -15.85 -5.89
N GLY A 63 1.20 -15.83 -7.22
CA GLY A 63 2.31 -15.32 -8.02
C GLY A 63 2.28 -13.81 -8.28
N TRP A 64 1.37 -13.08 -7.66
CA TRP A 64 1.41 -11.63 -7.66
C TRP A 64 2.51 -11.11 -6.74
N GLU A 65 3.15 -10.03 -7.15
CA GLU A 65 4.20 -9.39 -6.38
C GLU A 65 4.02 -7.88 -6.44
N ILE A 66 4.21 -7.22 -5.31
CA ILE A 66 4.24 -5.75 -5.24
C ILE A 66 5.65 -5.31 -4.85
N ILE A 67 6.18 -4.34 -5.58
CA ILE A 67 7.54 -3.82 -5.37
C ILE A 67 7.47 -2.31 -5.27
N VAL A 68 8.19 -1.75 -4.29
CA VAL A 68 8.39 -0.31 -4.17
C VAL A 68 9.84 0.01 -4.50
N GLN A 69 10.03 0.96 -5.41
CA GLN A 69 11.33 1.38 -5.90
C GLN A 69 11.50 2.88 -5.69
N ASP A 70 12.68 3.32 -5.27
CA ASP A 70 12.98 4.73 -5.18
C ASP A 70 13.19 5.35 -6.57
N ASN A 71 13.39 6.66 -6.66
CA ASN A 71 13.49 7.35 -7.95
C ASN A 71 14.85 7.18 -8.65
N ILE A 72 15.81 6.52 -8.01
CA ILE A 72 17.09 6.16 -8.63
C ILE A 72 17.20 4.68 -8.99
N GLY A 73 16.14 3.89 -8.77
CA GLY A 73 16.05 2.51 -9.20
C GLY A 73 16.32 1.45 -8.15
N ASN A 74 16.53 1.83 -6.89
CA ASN A 74 16.73 0.86 -5.81
C ASN A 74 15.40 0.31 -5.33
N ILE A 75 15.33 -1.00 -5.11
CA ILE A 75 14.15 -1.64 -4.52
C ILE A 75 14.18 -1.40 -3.01
N ILE A 76 13.14 -0.72 -2.51
CA ILE A 76 13.01 -0.41 -1.09
C ILE A 76 12.27 -1.53 -0.35
N SER A 77 11.29 -2.13 -0.99
CA SER A 77 10.47 -3.17 -0.39
C SER A 77 9.83 -4.06 -1.45
N ARG A 78 9.58 -5.30 -1.06
CA ARG A 78 8.98 -6.32 -1.94
C ARG A 78 8.13 -7.27 -1.11
N ARG A 79 6.96 -7.64 -1.64
CA ARG A 79 6.11 -8.64 -1.02
C ARG A 79 5.41 -9.51 -2.06
N ASN A 80 5.36 -10.80 -1.80
CA ASN A 80 4.70 -11.78 -2.66
C ASN A 80 3.31 -12.10 -2.16
N GLY A 81 2.39 -12.27 -3.09
CA GLY A 81 1.05 -12.79 -2.86
C GLY A 81 0.06 -11.79 -2.31
N PRO A 82 -1.24 -12.04 -2.58
CA PRO A 82 -2.32 -11.26 -2.00
C PRO A 82 -2.42 -11.45 -0.49
N VAL A 83 -3.00 -10.47 0.18
CA VAL A 83 -3.28 -10.52 1.61
C VAL A 83 -4.69 -11.05 1.81
N GLY A 84 -4.83 -12.29 2.21
CA GLY A 84 -6.13 -12.90 2.47
C GLY A 84 -6.76 -13.53 1.23
N VAL A 85 -8.09 -13.66 1.26
CA VAL A 85 -8.85 -14.35 0.23
C VAL A 85 -9.53 -13.38 -0.71
N ALA A 86 -9.79 -13.82 -1.94
CA ALA A 86 -10.54 -13.05 -2.92
C ALA A 86 -11.99 -12.85 -2.46
N HIS A 87 -12.53 -11.66 -2.72
CA HIS A 87 -13.92 -11.32 -2.41
C HIS A 87 -14.69 -11.05 -3.70
N SER A 88 -15.94 -11.50 -3.74
CA SER A 88 -16.86 -11.14 -4.82
C SER A 88 -17.24 -9.67 -4.71
N ASP A 89 -17.33 -8.98 -5.85
CA ASP A 89 -17.81 -7.59 -5.90
C ASP A 89 -19.35 -7.48 -5.86
N GLY A 90 -20.03 -8.61 -5.76
CA GLY A 90 -21.50 -8.67 -5.81
C GLY A 90 -22.09 -8.71 -7.20
N TYR A 91 -21.26 -8.69 -8.24
CA TYR A 91 -21.65 -8.76 -9.66
C TYR A 91 -21.00 -9.97 -10.33
N ASN A 92 -20.10 -9.73 -11.26
CA ASN A 92 -19.45 -10.79 -12.02
C ASN A 92 -17.96 -10.92 -11.76
N GLY A 93 -17.43 -10.17 -10.82
CA GLY A 93 -16.00 -10.07 -10.60
C GLY A 93 -15.55 -10.43 -9.21
N TRP A 94 -14.25 -10.55 -9.09
CA TRP A 94 -13.55 -10.86 -7.85
C TRP A 94 -12.44 -9.85 -7.61
N GLU A 95 -12.18 -9.56 -6.36
CA GLU A 95 -11.16 -8.61 -5.97
C GLU A 95 -10.26 -9.16 -4.87
N ASN A 96 -9.04 -8.69 -4.82
CA ASN A 96 -8.09 -8.99 -3.76
C ASN A 96 -7.13 -7.80 -3.58
N ILE A 97 -6.33 -7.85 -2.55
CA ILE A 97 -5.45 -6.76 -2.15
C ILE A 97 -4.02 -7.25 -2.05
N LEU A 98 -3.10 -6.47 -2.61
CA LEU A 98 -1.67 -6.59 -2.36
C LEU A 98 -1.25 -5.47 -1.42
N VAL A 99 -0.41 -5.79 -0.44
CA VAL A 99 0.11 -4.81 0.51
C VAL A 99 1.62 -4.90 0.55
N CYS A 100 2.28 -3.76 0.51
CA CYS A 100 3.72 -3.68 0.69
C CYS A 100 4.03 -2.74 1.86
N ASP A 101 4.78 -3.23 2.84
CA ASP A 101 5.22 -2.41 3.96
C ASP A 101 6.62 -1.84 3.70
N ILE A 102 6.82 -0.62 4.16
CA ILE A 102 8.10 0.09 4.07
C ILE A 102 8.53 0.42 5.49
N PRO A 103 9.43 -0.38 6.10
CA PRO A 103 9.71 -0.29 7.54
C PRO A 103 10.17 1.08 8.06
N ASN A 104 10.88 1.83 7.24
CA ASN A 104 11.40 3.14 7.63
C ASN A 104 10.61 4.30 7.02
N GLY A 105 9.41 4.01 6.53
CA GLY A 105 8.60 4.99 5.83
C GLY A 105 9.09 5.23 4.39
N ILE A 106 8.37 6.10 3.69
CA ILE A 106 8.68 6.45 2.31
C ILE A 106 9.70 7.58 2.31
N PRO A 107 10.96 7.33 1.89
CA PRO A 107 12.06 8.29 2.05
C PRO A 107 11.98 9.48 1.11
N GLU A 108 11.23 9.36 0.02
CA GLU A 108 11.23 10.34 -1.06
C GLU A 108 9.84 10.85 -1.39
N LYS A 109 9.80 12.05 -1.97
CA LYS A 109 8.55 12.66 -2.44
C LYS A 109 7.94 11.90 -3.60
N THR A 110 8.77 11.38 -4.51
CA THR A 110 8.33 10.62 -5.68
C THR A 110 9.01 9.25 -5.67
N PHE A 111 8.23 8.22 -5.89
CA PHE A 111 8.71 6.84 -5.93
C PHE A 111 7.86 6.03 -6.91
N LYS A 112 8.28 4.81 -7.21
CA LYS A 112 7.58 3.92 -8.13
C LYS A 112 7.08 2.69 -7.42
N VAL A 113 5.89 2.23 -7.82
CA VAL A 113 5.32 0.97 -7.38
C VAL A 113 5.07 0.10 -8.60
N TYR A 114 5.52 -1.14 -8.53
CA TYR A 114 5.28 -2.12 -9.59
C TYR A 114 4.45 -3.27 -9.05
N ILE A 115 3.46 -3.65 -9.83
CA ILE A 115 2.68 -4.87 -9.61
C ILE A 115 3.10 -5.84 -10.70
N ILE A 116 3.50 -7.04 -10.32
CA ILE A 116 4.04 -8.03 -11.24
C ILE A 116 3.26 -9.33 -11.13
N ASN A 117 2.89 -9.88 -12.28
CA ASN A 117 2.44 -11.26 -12.39
C ASN A 117 3.68 -12.11 -12.71
N THR A 118 4.16 -12.88 -11.75
CA THR A 118 5.41 -13.61 -11.88
C THR A 118 5.35 -14.80 -12.84
N ILE A 119 4.15 -15.27 -13.21
CA ILE A 119 4.02 -16.32 -14.23
C ILE A 119 4.07 -15.72 -15.64
N SER A 120 3.28 -14.70 -15.91
CA SER A 120 3.24 -14.07 -17.23
C SER A 120 4.39 -13.08 -17.48
N ASN A 121 5.06 -12.65 -16.41
CA ASN A 121 6.05 -11.57 -16.41
C ASN A 121 5.48 -10.22 -16.83
N GLU A 122 4.16 -10.07 -16.81
CA GLU A 122 3.53 -8.77 -17.01
C GLU A 122 3.77 -7.88 -15.81
N ARG A 123 3.95 -6.59 -16.08
CA ARG A 123 4.27 -5.61 -15.07
C ARG A 123 3.48 -4.33 -15.29
N TRP A 124 2.88 -3.83 -14.20
CA TRP A 124 2.17 -2.56 -14.17
C TRP A 124 2.95 -1.60 -13.28
N GLY A 125 3.33 -0.46 -13.84
CA GLY A 125 4.11 0.56 -13.13
C GLY A 125 3.27 1.77 -12.78
N PHE A 126 3.48 2.31 -11.59
CA PHE A 126 2.81 3.50 -11.08
C PHE A 126 3.84 4.45 -10.51
N GLU A 127 3.82 5.69 -10.96
CA GLU A 127 4.62 6.75 -10.34
C GLU A 127 3.75 7.47 -9.31
N ILE A 128 4.24 7.49 -8.07
CA ILE A 128 3.52 8.08 -6.94
C ILE A 128 4.26 9.32 -6.47
N THR A 129 3.54 10.41 -6.32
CA THR A 129 4.09 11.65 -5.76
C THR A 129 3.34 11.97 -4.47
N LYS A 130 4.08 12.10 -3.38
CA LYS A 130 3.51 12.58 -2.12
C LYS A 130 3.14 14.05 -2.30
N LYS A 131 1.90 14.40 -1.98
CA LYS A 131 1.52 15.81 -1.94
C LYS A 131 2.20 16.49 -0.77
N THR A 132 2.85 17.60 -1.06
CA THR A 132 3.36 18.46 0.00
C THR A 132 2.16 19.05 0.71
N MET A 133 2.07 18.83 2.01
CA MET A 133 1.07 19.50 2.83
C MET A 133 1.36 21.01 2.82
N PRO A 134 0.35 21.85 2.57
CA PRO A 134 0.56 23.30 2.64
C PRO A 134 0.84 23.77 4.05
#